data_370d7ec159b5e4f472cb98325f9c7536
#
_entry.id   370d7ec159b5e4f472cb98325f9c7536
#
_cell.length_a   1.000
_cell.length_b   1.000
_cell.length_c   1.000
_cell.angle_alpha   90.00
_cell.angle_beta   90.00
_cell.angle_gamma   90.00
#
_symmetry.space_group_name_H-M   'P 1'
#
loop_
_entity.id
_entity.type
_entity.pdbx_description
1 polymer ?
#
loop_
_entity_poly.entity_id
_entity_poly.type
_entity_poly.pdbx_seq_one_letter_code
_entity_poly.pdbx_strand_id
1 'polypeptide(L)'
;MLDIFKERLHQKYRTLDFPHKAPGLSPRYMGRPEIAAGDCGSCRACLDVCPTGALRKLSPAEPGPAGETGGIALDMGRCLFCGACARACTAARGEGLIRFTKDYRVAAFAREDLIVTAQPRPLHKPRACNGLFSRSLKLREISAAGCNACEADTNVLGTLVYDLGKFGINFVASPRHADGILVTGP
;
A
#
# COMPACT_ATOMS: atom_id res chain seq x y z
N MET A 1 31.00 -4.68 -32.30
CA MET A 1 30.85 -3.54 -31.36
C MET A 1 29.70 -2.62 -31.79
N LEU A 2 29.54 -2.33 -33.08
CA LEU A 2 28.40 -1.52 -33.59
C LEU A 2 27.02 -2.16 -33.34
N ASP A 3 26.93 -3.46 -33.23
CA ASP A 3 25.66 -4.17 -33.01
C ASP A 3 25.08 -3.90 -31.62
N ILE A 4 25.92 -3.71 -30.61
CA ILE A 4 25.50 -3.33 -29.26
C ILE A 4 24.80 -1.96 -29.28
N PHE A 5 25.33 -1.00 -30.05
CA PHE A 5 24.70 0.31 -30.17
C PHE A 5 23.38 0.26 -30.95
N LYS A 6 23.31 -0.58 -32.01
CA LYS A 6 22.07 -0.81 -32.75
C LYS A 6 21.00 -1.41 -31.86
N GLU A 7 21.34 -2.45 -31.09
CA GLU A 7 20.43 -3.07 -30.13
C GLU A 7 20.00 -2.09 -29.06
N ARG A 8 20.89 -1.28 -28.52
CA ARG A 8 20.54 -0.24 -27.53
C ARG A 8 19.55 0.78 -28.10
N LEU A 9 19.74 1.22 -29.34
CA LEU A 9 18.82 2.13 -30.01
C LEU A 9 17.46 1.48 -30.30
N HIS A 10 17.45 0.20 -30.66
CA HIS A 10 16.23 -0.55 -30.93
C HIS A 10 15.42 -0.82 -29.65
N GLN A 11 16.08 -1.26 -28.58
CA GLN A 11 15.45 -1.63 -27.33
C GLN A 11 15.02 -0.44 -26.49
N LYS A 12 15.63 0.74 -26.67
CA LYS A 12 15.36 1.96 -25.88
C LYS A 12 15.50 1.68 -24.37
N TYR A 13 14.57 2.23 -23.57
CA TYR A 13 14.50 2.00 -22.13
C TYR A 13 13.48 0.90 -21.83
N ARG A 14 13.88 -0.09 -21.06
CA ARG A 14 13.01 -1.19 -20.60
C ARG A 14 12.46 -0.96 -19.20
N THR A 15 13.08 -0.07 -18.44
CA THR A 15 12.64 0.30 -17.09
C THR A 15 11.45 1.25 -17.15
N LEU A 16 10.58 1.16 -16.15
CA LEU A 16 9.50 2.12 -15.96
C LEU A 16 10.07 3.51 -15.64
N ASP A 17 9.45 4.55 -16.18
CA ASP A 17 9.80 5.95 -15.89
C ASP A 17 9.17 6.42 -14.57
N PHE A 18 9.32 5.60 -13.54
CA PHE A 18 8.87 5.90 -12.19
C PHE A 18 10.01 6.57 -11.40
N PRO A 19 9.78 7.59 -10.57
CA PRO A 19 8.48 8.16 -10.19
C PRO A 19 7.97 9.32 -11.09
N HIS A 20 8.68 9.66 -12.18
CA HIS A 20 8.33 10.80 -13.03
C HIS A 20 6.99 10.60 -13.77
N LYS A 21 6.67 9.35 -14.09
CA LYS A 21 5.41 8.97 -14.71
C LYS A 21 4.69 7.95 -13.83
N ALA A 22 3.40 8.20 -13.61
CA ALA A 22 2.56 7.25 -12.90
C ALA A 22 2.49 5.91 -13.66
N PRO A 23 2.56 4.76 -12.96
CA PRO A 23 2.45 3.47 -13.60
C PRO A 23 1.08 3.27 -14.21
N GLY A 24 1.01 2.57 -15.35
CA GLY A 24 -0.24 2.12 -15.95
C GLY A 24 -0.88 1.04 -15.07
N LEU A 25 -1.99 1.38 -14.42
CA LEU A 25 -2.70 0.45 -13.53
C LEU A 25 -3.83 -0.26 -14.26
N SER A 26 -4.01 -1.54 -13.98
CA SER A 26 -5.13 -2.32 -14.48
C SER A 26 -6.47 -1.69 -14.07
N PRO A 27 -7.52 -1.77 -14.92
CA PRO A 27 -8.87 -1.37 -14.52
C PRO A 27 -9.39 -2.10 -13.27
N ARG A 28 -8.91 -3.32 -13.03
CA ARG A 28 -9.25 -4.14 -11.86
C ARG A 28 -8.44 -3.79 -10.59
N TYR A 29 -7.41 -2.97 -10.72
CA TYR A 29 -6.59 -2.59 -9.57
C TYR A 29 -7.44 -1.84 -8.55
N MET A 30 -7.35 -2.27 -7.29
CA MET A 30 -7.96 -1.64 -6.14
C MET A 30 -6.85 -1.08 -5.26
N GLY A 31 -6.73 0.24 -5.27
CA GLY A 31 -5.74 0.94 -4.46
C GLY A 31 -6.30 1.40 -3.12
N ARG A 32 -5.74 2.48 -2.58
CA ARG A 32 -6.09 3.02 -1.27
C ARG A 32 -7.60 3.21 -1.14
N PRO A 33 -8.25 2.65 -0.10
CA PRO A 33 -9.65 2.89 0.18
C PRO A 33 -9.87 4.32 0.68
N GLU A 34 -11.03 4.87 0.35
CA GLU A 34 -11.56 6.12 0.88
C GLU A 34 -12.91 5.83 1.54
N ILE A 35 -13.17 6.51 2.64
CA ILE A 35 -14.43 6.43 3.36
C ILE A 35 -15.05 7.82 3.33
N ALA A 36 -16.26 7.94 2.81
CA ALA A 36 -17.03 9.16 2.84
C ALA A 36 -17.63 9.37 4.24
N ALA A 37 -17.81 10.63 4.62
CA ALA A 37 -18.53 10.96 5.83
C ALA A 37 -20.00 10.50 5.71
N GLY A 38 -20.51 9.92 6.78
CA GLY A 38 -21.88 9.45 6.82
C GLY A 38 -22.13 8.52 8.01
N ASP A 39 -23.34 8.59 8.53
CA ASP A 39 -23.76 7.71 9.61
C ASP A 39 -24.21 6.36 9.07
N CYS A 40 -23.63 5.29 9.58
CA CYS A 40 -24.03 3.92 9.30
C CYS A 40 -25.18 3.42 10.19
N GLY A 41 -25.56 4.17 11.21
CA GLY A 41 -26.60 3.75 12.16
C GLY A 41 -26.37 2.34 12.68
N SER A 42 -27.39 1.47 12.56
CA SER A 42 -27.31 0.06 12.93
C SER A 42 -26.74 -0.85 11.82
N CYS A 43 -26.50 -0.32 10.61
CA CYS A 43 -26.02 -1.12 9.47
C CYS A 43 -24.64 -1.75 9.75
N ARG A 44 -24.51 -3.04 9.45
CA ARG A 44 -23.27 -3.82 9.61
C ARG A 44 -22.82 -4.52 8.33
N ALA A 45 -23.51 -4.33 7.22
CA ALA A 45 -23.30 -5.08 5.98
C ALA A 45 -21.83 -5.18 5.52
N CYS A 46 -21.08 -4.07 5.63
CA CYS A 46 -19.66 -4.05 5.24
C CYS A 46 -18.75 -4.77 6.25
N LEU A 47 -19.13 -4.77 7.54
CA LEU A 47 -18.38 -5.48 8.59
C LEU A 47 -18.55 -7.00 8.44
N ASP A 48 -19.80 -7.45 8.25
CA ASP A 48 -20.16 -8.87 8.25
C ASP A 48 -19.61 -9.61 7.02
N VAL A 49 -19.40 -8.89 5.91
CA VAL A 49 -18.83 -9.46 4.67
C VAL A 49 -17.31 -9.47 4.66
N CYS A 50 -16.63 -8.80 5.61
CA CYS A 50 -15.18 -8.69 5.60
C CYS A 50 -14.51 -9.95 6.17
N PRO A 51 -13.77 -10.74 5.35
CA PRO A 51 -13.21 -12.02 5.79
C PRO A 51 -12.09 -11.86 6.82
N THR A 52 -11.42 -10.71 6.85
CA THR A 52 -10.29 -10.46 7.77
C THR A 52 -10.66 -9.57 8.96
N GLY A 53 -11.92 -9.12 9.04
CA GLY A 53 -12.34 -8.16 10.06
C GLY A 53 -11.58 -6.85 10.01
N ALA A 54 -11.23 -6.39 8.81
CA ALA A 54 -10.50 -5.14 8.61
C ALA A 54 -11.35 -3.88 8.91
N LEU A 55 -12.66 -4.02 9.03
CA LEU A 55 -13.58 -2.92 9.30
C LEU A 55 -14.10 -2.98 10.74
N ARG A 56 -14.21 -1.81 11.37
CA ARG A 56 -14.85 -1.66 12.68
C ARG A 56 -15.69 -0.40 12.73
N LYS A 57 -16.70 -0.37 13.56
CA LYS A 57 -17.39 0.87 13.91
C LYS A 57 -16.54 1.71 14.84
N LEU A 58 -16.56 3.02 14.64
CA LEU A 58 -15.99 3.96 15.58
C LEU A 58 -16.96 4.10 16.77
N SER A 59 -16.42 4.10 17.99
CA SER A 59 -17.21 4.39 19.18
C SER A 59 -17.46 5.90 19.30
N PRO A 60 -18.54 6.31 19.97
CA PRO A 60 -18.81 7.74 20.22
C PRO A 60 -17.69 8.47 20.98
N ALA A 61 -16.85 7.74 21.72
CA ALA A 61 -15.71 8.26 22.46
C ALA A 61 -14.43 8.39 21.63
N GLU A 62 -14.35 7.74 20.46
CA GLU A 62 -13.24 7.94 19.54
C GLU A 62 -13.52 9.18 18.71
N PRO A 63 -12.61 10.18 18.70
CA PRO A 63 -12.80 11.39 17.93
C PRO A 63 -12.86 11.05 16.44
N GLY A 64 -14.07 10.78 15.99
CA GLY A 64 -14.41 10.91 14.60
C GLY A 64 -14.43 12.39 14.24
N PRO A 65 -14.55 12.72 12.97
CA PRO A 65 -14.59 14.09 12.51
C PRO A 65 -15.76 14.84 13.14
N ALA A 66 -15.47 15.99 13.74
CA ALA A 66 -16.47 17.02 14.12
C ALA A 66 -17.74 16.50 14.84
N GLY A 67 -17.60 15.58 15.82
CA GLY A 67 -18.73 15.18 16.65
C GLY A 67 -19.71 14.18 16.00
N GLU A 68 -19.43 13.64 14.84
CA GLU A 68 -20.25 12.60 14.22
C GLU A 68 -20.04 11.25 14.90
N THR A 69 -21.07 10.80 15.60
CA THR A 69 -21.16 9.47 16.20
C THR A 69 -21.57 8.45 15.11
N GLY A 70 -20.84 7.36 14.96
CA GLY A 70 -21.28 6.24 14.12
C GLY A 70 -20.53 5.97 12.83
N GLY A 71 -19.36 6.54 12.62
CA GLY A 71 -18.49 6.29 11.47
C GLY A 71 -17.87 4.89 11.48
N ILE A 72 -17.21 4.54 10.37
CA ILE A 72 -16.44 3.30 10.22
C ILE A 72 -14.96 3.61 10.06
N ALA A 73 -14.13 2.69 10.51
CA ALA A 73 -12.69 2.68 10.24
C ALA A 73 -12.33 1.40 9.48
N LEU A 74 -11.42 1.53 8.51
CA LEU A 74 -10.86 0.43 7.74
C LEU A 74 -9.36 0.36 8.01
N ASP A 75 -8.92 -0.81 8.43
CA ASP A 75 -7.52 -1.12 8.64
C ASP A 75 -6.91 -1.71 7.36
N MET A 76 -6.10 -0.91 6.65
CA MET A 76 -5.42 -1.36 5.44
C MET A 76 -4.43 -2.48 5.69
N GLY A 77 -3.84 -2.57 6.89
CA GLY A 77 -2.92 -3.64 7.25
C GLY A 77 -3.58 -5.02 7.42
N ARG A 78 -4.92 -5.06 7.51
CA ARG A 78 -5.73 -6.30 7.53
C ARG A 78 -6.56 -6.46 6.27
N CYS A 79 -6.55 -5.48 5.37
CA CYS A 79 -7.41 -5.45 4.19
C CYS A 79 -6.83 -6.29 3.05
N LEU A 80 -7.64 -7.14 2.45
CA LEU A 80 -7.28 -7.91 1.24
C LEU A 80 -7.54 -7.13 -0.06
N PHE A 81 -7.99 -5.89 0.00
CA PHE A 81 -8.37 -5.09 -1.17
C PHE A 81 -9.35 -5.79 -2.13
N CYS A 82 -10.21 -6.65 -1.62
CA CYS A 82 -11.17 -7.44 -2.42
C CYS A 82 -12.44 -6.67 -2.81
N GLY A 83 -12.70 -5.51 -2.24
CA GLY A 83 -13.84 -4.65 -2.53
C GLY A 83 -15.21 -5.19 -2.08
N ALA A 84 -15.28 -6.30 -1.35
CA ALA A 84 -16.55 -6.89 -0.90
C ALA A 84 -17.35 -5.90 -0.03
N CYS A 85 -16.67 -5.19 0.88
CA CYS A 85 -17.29 -4.19 1.74
C CYS A 85 -17.91 -3.02 0.96
N ALA A 86 -17.25 -2.56 -0.10
CA ALA A 86 -17.78 -1.47 -0.94
C ALA A 86 -19.07 -1.91 -1.64
N ARG A 87 -19.08 -3.11 -2.22
CA ARG A 87 -20.29 -3.68 -2.86
C ARG A 87 -21.43 -3.88 -1.87
N ALA A 88 -21.15 -4.43 -0.68
CA ALA A 88 -22.16 -4.63 0.36
C ALA A 88 -22.71 -3.31 0.89
N CYS A 89 -21.86 -2.29 1.05
CA CYS A 89 -22.30 -0.96 1.48
C CYS A 89 -23.23 -0.33 0.44
N THR A 90 -22.89 -0.38 -0.84
CA THR A 90 -23.74 0.13 -1.93
C THR A 90 -25.06 -0.63 -2.01
N ALA A 91 -25.05 -1.96 -1.90
CA ALA A 91 -26.26 -2.78 -1.93
C ALA A 91 -27.22 -2.47 -0.77
N ALA A 92 -26.67 -2.17 0.42
CA ALA A 92 -27.47 -1.92 1.61
C ALA A 92 -28.04 -0.48 1.69
N ARG A 93 -27.38 0.50 1.03
CA ARG A 93 -27.66 1.92 1.20
C ARG A 93 -28.01 2.67 -0.10
N GLY A 94 -27.81 2.07 -1.24
CA GLY A 94 -27.89 2.76 -2.55
C GLY A 94 -26.62 3.57 -2.87
N GLU A 95 -26.11 4.35 -1.92
CA GLU A 95 -24.80 5.01 -2.02
C GLU A 95 -23.79 4.35 -1.08
N GLY A 96 -22.65 3.93 -1.65
CA GLY A 96 -21.59 3.31 -0.86
C GLY A 96 -20.67 4.36 -0.23
N LEU A 97 -20.50 4.29 1.10
CA LEU A 97 -19.55 5.14 1.83
C LEU A 97 -18.08 4.69 1.63
N ILE A 98 -17.86 3.48 1.14
CA ILE A 98 -16.54 2.90 0.94
C ILE A 98 -16.25 2.84 -0.55
N ARG A 99 -15.13 3.44 -0.95
CA ARG A 99 -14.66 3.42 -2.34
C ARG A 99 -13.19 3.06 -2.38
N PHE A 100 -12.79 2.19 -3.31
CA PHE A 100 -11.38 1.91 -3.61
C PHE A 100 -10.93 2.79 -4.78
N THR A 101 -9.84 3.49 -4.60
CA THR A 101 -9.27 4.38 -5.61
C THR A 101 -8.23 3.67 -6.47
N LYS A 102 -7.59 4.40 -7.37
CA LYS A 102 -6.41 3.94 -8.11
C LYS A 102 -5.10 4.41 -7.47
N ASP A 103 -5.15 4.96 -6.25
CA ASP A 103 -3.94 5.37 -5.55
C ASP A 103 -3.19 4.14 -5.04
N TYR A 104 -1.99 3.94 -5.58
CA TYR A 104 -1.10 2.83 -5.20
C TYR A 104 -0.25 3.15 -3.96
N ARG A 105 -0.31 4.36 -3.43
CA ARG A 105 0.45 4.80 -2.26
C ARG A 105 -0.22 4.30 -0.97
N VAL A 106 0.01 3.05 -0.65
CA VAL A 106 -0.57 2.39 0.54
C VAL A 106 0.44 2.15 1.66
N ALA A 107 1.72 2.51 1.44
CA ALA A 107 2.74 2.43 2.47
C ALA A 107 2.53 3.48 3.55
N ALA A 108 2.92 3.16 4.79
CA ALA A 108 2.82 4.02 5.95
C ALA A 108 4.07 3.89 6.83
N PHE A 109 4.39 4.96 7.58
CA PHE A 109 5.51 4.97 8.53
C PHE A 109 5.11 4.52 9.92
N ALA A 110 3.83 4.62 10.25
CA ALA A 110 3.29 4.19 11.52
C ALA A 110 2.06 3.30 11.30
N ARG A 111 1.79 2.41 12.25
CA ARG A 111 0.66 1.47 12.19
C ARG A 111 -0.67 2.20 12.12
N GLU A 112 -0.76 3.33 12.79
CA GLU A 112 -1.95 4.17 12.86
C GLU A 112 -2.30 4.82 11.52
N ASP A 113 -1.30 5.05 10.66
CA ASP A 113 -1.49 5.62 9.31
C ASP A 113 -2.18 4.65 8.34
N LEU A 114 -2.21 3.36 8.69
CA LEU A 114 -2.95 2.34 7.95
C LEU A 114 -4.45 2.33 8.27
N ILE A 115 -4.89 3.08 9.28
CA ILE A 115 -6.30 3.19 9.63
C ILE A 115 -6.95 4.32 8.85
N VAL A 116 -7.81 3.95 7.92
CA VAL A 116 -8.57 4.90 7.09
C VAL A 116 -9.94 5.18 7.73
N THR A 117 -10.25 6.45 7.87
CA THR A 117 -11.56 6.95 8.36
C THR A 117 -12.07 8.03 7.41
N ALA A 118 -13.29 8.48 7.58
CA ALA A 118 -13.86 9.57 6.80
C ALA A 118 -13.07 10.88 6.96
N GLN A 119 -12.37 11.06 8.08
CA GLN A 119 -11.43 12.18 8.25
C GLN A 119 -10.00 11.70 8.05
N PRO A 120 -9.29 12.30 7.08
CA PRO A 120 -7.86 12.07 6.93
C PRO A 120 -7.13 12.63 8.17
N ARG A 121 -6.33 11.78 8.81
CA ARG A 121 -5.36 12.19 9.82
C ARG A 121 -4.09 12.69 9.14
N PRO A 122 -3.34 13.62 9.74
CA PRO A 122 -2.00 13.94 9.26
C PRO A 122 -1.13 12.69 9.38
N LEU A 123 -0.56 12.27 8.25
CA LEU A 123 0.32 11.09 8.21
C LEU A 123 1.66 11.39 8.89
N HIS A 124 2.22 10.39 9.54
CA HIS A 124 3.57 10.47 10.06
C HIS A 124 4.55 10.70 8.90
N LYS A 125 5.41 11.69 9.07
CA LYS A 125 6.43 12.00 8.05
C LYS A 125 7.66 11.09 8.25
N PRO A 126 8.31 10.68 7.17
CA PRO A 126 9.57 9.97 7.28
C PRO A 126 10.58 10.83 8.05
N ARG A 127 11.36 10.19 8.90
CA ARG A 127 12.52 10.83 9.49
C ARG A 127 13.51 11.15 8.37
N ALA A 128 13.87 12.41 8.23
CA ALA A 128 14.82 12.80 7.20
C ALA A 128 16.16 12.08 7.44
N CYS A 129 16.55 11.23 6.52
CA CYS A 129 17.88 10.62 6.51
C CYS A 129 18.85 11.61 5.84
N ASN A 130 19.30 12.61 6.61
CA ASN A 130 20.27 13.60 6.16
C ASN A 130 21.69 13.06 6.35
N GLY A 131 22.12 12.14 5.50
CA GLY A 131 23.46 11.57 5.60
C GLY A 131 24.16 11.49 4.23
N LEU A 132 25.48 11.39 4.27
CA LEU A 132 26.33 11.25 3.08
C LEU A 132 25.93 10.02 2.23
N PHE A 133 25.31 9.01 2.86
CA PHE A 133 24.86 7.74 2.27
C PHE A 133 23.34 7.65 2.10
N SER A 134 22.62 8.77 2.08
CA SER A 134 21.15 8.80 2.00
C SER A 134 20.57 8.20 0.70
N ARG A 135 21.42 7.90 -0.29
CA ARG A 135 21.04 7.29 -1.57
C ARG A 135 21.32 5.79 -1.65
N SER A 136 21.82 5.17 -0.59
CA SER A 136 22.10 3.74 -0.55
C SER A 136 21.37 3.10 0.61
N LEU A 137 20.48 2.15 0.31
CA LEU A 137 19.74 1.38 1.29
C LEU A 137 19.94 -0.11 1.00
N LYS A 138 20.58 -0.81 1.91
CA LYS A 138 20.78 -2.25 1.84
C LYS A 138 19.82 -2.95 2.78
N LEU A 139 18.99 -3.83 2.24
CA LEU A 139 17.98 -4.55 3.00
C LEU A 139 18.31 -6.03 3.10
N ARG A 140 18.08 -6.62 4.25
CA ARG A 140 18.03 -8.06 4.43
C ARG A 140 16.57 -8.50 4.45
N GLU A 141 16.18 -9.33 3.49
CA GLU A 141 14.85 -9.94 3.47
C GLU A 141 14.80 -11.12 4.44
N ILE A 142 13.73 -11.18 5.22
CA ILE A 142 13.44 -12.27 6.16
C ILE A 142 11.98 -12.69 5.96
N SER A 143 11.77 -13.96 5.59
CA SER A 143 10.44 -14.55 5.51
C SER A 143 9.90 -14.90 6.89
N ALA A 144 8.72 -14.40 7.21
CA ALA A 144 8.00 -14.67 8.46
C ALA A 144 6.81 -15.61 8.20
N ALA A 145 7.09 -16.82 7.74
CA ALA A 145 6.12 -17.89 7.50
C ALA A 145 5.06 -17.58 6.43
N GLY A 146 5.43 -16.85 5.38
CA GLY A 146 4.57 -16.59 4.23
C GLY A 146 4.40 -17.79 3.28
N CYS A 147 3.51 -17.62 2.31
CA CYS A 147 3.31 -18.59 1.21
C CYS A 147 4.29 -18.38 0.03
N ASN A 148 5.37 -17.65 0.23
CA ASN A 148 6.37 -17.23 -0.74
C ASN A 148 5.87 -16.21 -1.80
N ALA A 149 4.66 -15.69 -1.68
CA ALA A 149 4.15 -14.69 -2.63
C ALA A 149 4.81 -13.31 -2.43
N CYS A 150 4.95 -12.88 -1.17
CA CYS A 150 5.60 -11.61 -0.84
C CYS A 150 7.08 -11.61 -1.25
N GLU A 151 7.78 -12.71 -1.04
CA GLU A 151 9.17 -12.90 -1.43
C GLU A 151 9.32 -12.85 -2.96
N ALA A 152 8.39 -13.49 -3.70
CA ALA A 152 8.38 -13.45 -5.15
C ALA A 152 8.18 -12.02 -5.67
N ASP A 153 7.22 -11.27 -5.10
CA ASP A 153 6.99 -9.87 -5.45
C ASP A 153 8.20 -8.98 -5.12
N THR A 154 8.83 -9.21 -3.98
CA THR A 154 10.05 -8.50 -3.57
C THR A 154 11.19 -8.74 -4.56
N ASN A 155 11.40 -10.00 -4.98
CA ASN A 155 12.44 -10.35 -5.94
C ASN A 155 12.19 -9.74 -7.33
N VAL A 156 10.92 -9.61 -7.74
CA VAL A 156 10.55 -8.97 -9.02
C VAL A 156 10.98 -7.49 -9.06
N LEU A 157 11.07 -6.81 -7.92
CA LEU A 157 11.53 -5.42 -7.86
C LEU A 157 12.98 -5.24 -8.35
N GLY A 158 13.81 -6.28 -8.25
CA GLY A 158 15.18 -6.29 -8.78
C GLY A 158 15.27 -6.58 -10.28
N THR A 159 14.17 -6.86 -10.97
CA THR A 159 14.17 -7.16 -12.40
C THR A 159 14.36 -5.91 -13.26
N LEU A 160 14.70 -6.12 -14.55
CA LEU A 160 14.99 -5.05 -15.50
C LEU A 160 13.86 -4.01 -15.63
N VAL A 161 12.61 -4.40 -15.43
CA VAL A 161 11.46 -3.51 -15.60
C VAL A 161 11.35 -2.50 -14.44
N TYR A 162 11.52 -2.98 -13.21
CA TYR A 162 11.41 -2.14 -12.00
C TYR A 162 12.74 -1.53 -11.60
N ASP A 163 13.82 -2.30 -11.73
CA ASP A 163 15.20 -1.87 -11.49
C ASP A 163 15.37 -1.12 -10.16
N LEU A 164 15.07 -1.81 -9.06
CA LEU A 164 15.15 -1.24 -7.70
C LEU A 164 16.53 -0.65 -7.42
N GLY A 165 17.59 -1.23 -8.03
CA GLY A 165 18.96 -0.76 -7.90
C GLY A 165 19.16 0.69 -8.36
N LYS A 166 18.38 1.18 -9.33
CA LYS A 166 18.48 2.59 -9.80
C LYS A 166 18.10 3.60 -8.72
N PHE A 167 17.33 3.17 -7.71
CA PHE A 167 16.99 3.99 -6.55
C PHE A 167 17.99 3.84 -5.40
N GLY A 168 19.07 3.08 -5.61
CA GLY A 168 20.07 2.79 -4.58
C GLY A 168 19.62 1.77 -3.55
N ILE A 169 18.57 1.00 -3.81
CA ILE A 169 18.03 -0.02 -2.92
C ILE A 169 18.48 -1.40 -3.39
N ASN A 170 19.14 -2.15 -2.52
CA ASN A 170 19.67 -3.47 -2.84
C ASN A 170 19.39 -4.47 -1.72
N PHE A 171 19.24 -5.75 -2.06
CA PHE A 171 19.15 -6.84 -1.09
C PHE A 171 20.53 -7.45 -0.85
N VAL A 172 20.83 -7.73 0.42
CA VAL A 172 22.10 -8.33 0.85
C VAL A 172 21.86 -9.62 1.63
N ALA A 173 22.76 -10.57 1.44
CA ALA A 173 22.65 -11.90 2.05
C ALA A 173 22.97 -11.90 3.57
N SER A 174 23.78 -10.96 4.04
CA SER A 174 24.19 -10.91 5.45
C SER A 174 23.59 -9.72 6.17
N PRO A 175 23.00 -9.91 7.35
CA PRO A 175 22.47 -8.81 8.16
C PRO A 175 23.56 -7.82 8.62
N ARG A 176 24.83 -8.23 8.64
CA ARG A 176 25.94 -7.34 8.98
C ARG A 176 26.18 -6.22 7.96
N HIS A 177 25.70 -6.42 6.75
CA HIS A 177 25.83 -5.46 5.65
C HIS A 177 24.52 -4.78 5.29
N ALA A 178 23.48 -5.01 6.09
CA ALA A 178 22.17 -4.42 5.89
C ALA A 178 21.97 -3.17 6.75
N ASP A 179 21.35 -2.16 6.15
CA ASP A 179 20.91 -0.94 6.85
C ASP A 179 19.55 -1.16 7.52
N GLY A 180 18.78 -2.14 7.05
CA GLY A 180 17.46 -2.48 7.56
C GLY A 180 17.03 -3.91 7.22
N ILE A 181 15.94 -4.33 7.86
CA ILE A 181 15.33 -5.64 7.65
C ILE A 181 13.98 -5.42 6.97
N LEU A 182 13.75 -6.16 5.87
CA LEU A 182 12.44 -6.29 5.25
C LEU A 182 11.83 -7.62 5.69
N VAL A 183 10.75 -7.57 6.45
CA VAL A 183 10.03 -8.77 6.89
C VAL A 183 8.86 -8.99 5.95
N THR A 184 8.78 -10.19 5.36
CA THR A 184 7.69 -10.61 4.48
C THR A 184 6.83 -11.66 5.17
N GLY A 185 5.52 -11.63 4.94
CA GLY A 185 4.59 -12.59 5.53
C GLY A 185 3.31 -11.93 6.03
N PRO A 186 2.35 -12.73 6.55
CA PRO A 186 1.09 -12.26 7.10
C PRO A 186 1.23 -11.52 8.44
#